data_94c0ec696f67b46cf6ab6cbc01242371
#
_entry.id   94c0ec696f67b46cf6ab6cbc01242371
#
_cell.length_a   1.000
_cell.length_b   1.000
_cell.length_c   1.000
_cell.angle_alpha   90.00
_cell.angle_beta   90.00
_cell.angle_gamma   90.00
#
_symmetry.space_group_name_H-M   'P 1'
#
loop_
_entity.id
_entity.type
_entity.pdbx_description
1 polymer ?
#
loop_
_entity_poly.entity_id
_entity_poly.type
_entity_poly.pdbx_seq_one_letter_code
_entity_poly.pdbx_strand_id
1 'polypeptide(L)'
;MRAAELRRHAEELGLDAVGAAPASAYEETERHIRERRARGLFADMRFTMAQPEVSCHPETLFQGARTVVSAALCYWAEGGEVPPGHGRLPRYTWFDAYATLRERLDGLGQRLGGEYRVLVDANQHVDREAAARSGVGFYGKNTMLITRRHGSWVVLGTLVTDVELEPTPPLDADCGSCTLCIEACPTGALDEPGVLDATRCLSYWTQASGPIPEEYRAELGDQVYGCDICQDVCPWNRGVEKRRAGQAPPEGAEPNVSLVDWLEADGAELARRYDRLFVPRNDPRYLRRNALVALGNAGGDPALAERYAESDDPLLREHAEWALARLRDA
;
A
#
# COMPACT_ATOMS: atom_id res chain seq x y z
N MET A 1 -26.43 7.83 15.71
CA MET A 1 -25.51 9.01 15.69
C MET A 1 -25.55 9.62 14.29
N ARG A 2 -25.56 10.95 14.20
CA ARG A 2 -25.57 11.67 12.91
C ARG A 2 -24.18 11.76 12.29
N ALA A 3 -24.10 11.83 10.96
CA ALA A 3 -22.83 11.91 10.22
C ALA A 3 -21.92 13.09 10.65
N ALA A 4 -22.50 14.23 11.04
CA ALA A 4 -21.74 15.39 11.53
C ALA A 4 -21.05 15.12 12.89
N GLU A 5 -21.69 14.36 13.75
CA GLU A 5 -21.14 13.98 15.05
C GLU A 5 -20.01 12.95 14.90
N LEU A 6 -20.17 11.98 14.00
CA LEU A 6 -19.12 11.04 13.64
C LEU A 6 -17.85 11.75 13.14
N ARG A 7 -18.02 12.75 12.26
CA ARG A 7 -16.89 13.56 11.74
C ARG A 7 -16.18 14.31 12.84
N ARG A 8 -16.91 14.95 13.77
CA ARG A 8 -16.29 15.66 14.88
C ARG A 8 -15.46 14.73 15.76
N HIS A 9 -15.97 13.54 16.11
CA HIS A 9 -15.21 12.56 16.88
C HIS A 9 -13.94 12.10 16.13
N ALA A 10 -14.04 11.90 14.83
CA ALA A 10 -12.92 11.52 14.00
C ALA A 10 -11.84 12.62 13.93
N GLU A 11 -12.24 13.88 13.75
CA GLU A 11 -11.34 15.04 13.74
C GLU A 11 -10.60 15.20 15.08
N GLU A 12 -11.31 15.06 16.20
CA GLU A 12 -10.72 15.11 17.54
C GLU A 12 -9.70 13.98 17.80
N LEU A 13 -9.85 12.84 17.11
CA LEU A 13 -8.92 11.71 17.15
C LEU A 13 -7.83 11.83 16.07
N GLY A 14 -7.86 12.89 15.25
CA GLY A 14 -6.89 13.12 14.19
C GLY A 14 -7.05 12.24 12.94
N LEU A 15 -8.24 11.64 12.72
CA LEU A 15 -8.56 10.97 11.48
C LEU A 15 -8.82 12.00 10.37
N ASP A 16 -8.25 11.79 9.19
CA ASP A 16 -8.29 12.76 8.09
C ASP A 16 -9.58 12.68 7.24
N ALA A 17 -10.23 11.53 7.23
CA ALA A 17 -11.56 11.35 6.66
C ALA A 17 -12.28 10.19 7.36
N VAL A 18 -13.60 10.28 7.45
CA VAL A 18 -14.46 9.24 8.02
C VAL A 18 -15.83 9.25 7.38
N GLY A 19 -16.44 8.08 7.28
CA GLY A 19 -17.81 7.91 6.85
C GLY A 19 -18.37 6.58 7.32
N ALA A 20 -19.68 6.41 7.17
CA ALA A 20 -20.40 5.22 7.61
C ALA A 20 -21.27 4.67 6.46
N ALA A 21 -21.40 3.36 6.40
CA ALA A 21 -22.29 2.64 5.49
C ALA A 21 -22.94 1.45 6.24
N PRO A 22 -24.07 0.93 5.76
CA PRO A 22 -24.63 -0.33 6.30
C PRO A 22 -23.62 -1.48 6.17
N ALA A 23 -23.59 -2.35 7.16
CA ALA A 23 -22.77 -3.58 7.13
C ALA A 23 -23.43 -4.65 6.26
N SER A 24 -23.67 -4.35 4.99
CA SER A 24 -24.23 -5.25 3.99
C SER A 24 -23.14 -5.83 3.09
N ALA A 25 -23.41 -7.00 2.50
CA ALA A 25 -22.51 -7.66 1.57
C ALA A 25 -22.08 -6.76 0.40
N TYR A 26 -20.86 -6.96 -0.08
CA TYR A 26 -20.28 -6.28 -1.25
C TYR A 26 -20.34 -7.19 -2.48
N GLU A 27 -21.55 -7.55 -2.89
CA GLU A 27 -21.82 -8.57 -3.92
C GLU A 27 -21.10 -8.27 -5.26
N GLU A 28 -21.09 -7.00 -5.67
CA GLU A 28 -20.41 -6.59 -6.90
C GLU A 28 -18.89 -6.72 -6.79
N THR A 29 -18.32 -6.31 -5.66
CA THR A 29 -16.90 -6.45 -5.39
C THR A 29 -16.48 -7.92 -5.32
N GLU A 30 -17.30 -8.79 -4.70
CA GLU A 30 -17.07 -10.22 -4.69
C GLU A 30 -17.06 -10.80 -6.11
N ARG A 31 -18.02 -10.42 -6.95
CA ARG A 31 -18.07 -10.82 -8.37
C ARG A 31 -16.80 -10.37 -9.12
N HIS A 32 -16.37 -9.13 -8.95
CA HIS A 32 -15.15 -8.61 -9.56
C HIS A 32 -13.90 -9.34 -9.07
N ILE A 33 -13.79 -9.67 -7.78
CA ILE A 33 -12.68 -10.46 -7.26
C ILE A 33 -12.63 -11.84 -7.92
N ARG A 34 -13.76 -12.53 -8.03
CA ARG A 34 -13.84 -13.85 -8.67
C ARG A 34 -13.46 -13.79 -10.15
N GLU A 35 -13.96 -12.79 -10.89
CA GLU A 35 -13.63 -12.56 -12.29
C GLU A 35 -12.12 -12.31 -12.48
N ARG A 36 -11.54 -11.37 -11.73
CA ARG A 36 -10.10 -11.03 -11.82
C ARG A 36 -9.20 -12.19 -11.43
N ARG A 37 -9.64 -13.01 -10.46
CA ARG A 37 -8.96 -14.27 -10.11
C ARG A 37 -8.97 -15.24 -11.29
N ALA A 38 -10.11 -15.42 -11.95
CA ALA A 38 -10.21 -16.28 -13.13
C ALA A 38 -9.34 -15.81 -14.30
N ARG A 39 -9.08 -14.51 -14.40
CA ARG A 39 -8.14 -13.90 -15.37
C ARG A 39 -6.67 -14.00 -14.93
N GLY A 40 -6.36 -14.49 -13.73
CA GLY A 40 -4.99 -14.59 -13.20
C GLY A 40 -4.37 -13.26 -12.75
N LEU A 41 -5.15 -12.18 -12.64
CA LEU A 41 -4.65 -10.83 -12.39
C LEU A 41 -4.08 -10.61 -10.96
N PHE A 42 -4.25 -11.55 -10.06
CA PHE A 42 -3.75 -11.44 -8.68
C PHE A 42 -2.40 -12.13 -8.46
N ALA A 43 -1.83 -12.75 -9.52
CA ALA A 43 -0.64 -13.58 -9.36
C ALA A 43 -0.83 -14.62 -8.23
N ASP A 44 0.09 -14.71 -7.26
CA ASP A 44 -0.03 -15.58 -6.09
C ASP A 44 -0.56 -14.87 -4.82
N MET A 45 -0.98 -13.60 -4.96
CA MET A 45 -1.54 -12.85 -3.83
C MET A 45 -2.80 -13.52 -3.29
N ARG A 46 -2.86 -13.64 -1.98
CA ARG A 46 -4.01 -14.21 -1.27
C ARG A 46 -4.84 -13.16 -0.58
N PHE A 47 -4.29 -12.39 0.27
CA PHE A 47 -4.90 -11.28 0.99
C PHE A 47 -6.46 -11.32 1.01
N THR A 48 -7.16 -10.20 0.82
CA THR A 48 -8.63 -10.15 0.79
C THR A 48 -9.25 -10.97 -0.37
N MET A 49 -8.47 -11.26 -1.43
CA MET A 49 -8.94 -12.02 -2.58
C MET A 49 -8.99 -13.53 -2.36
N ALA A 50 -8.38 -14.05 -1.28
CA ALA A 50 -8.34 -15.48 -1.03
C ALA A 50 -9.72 -16.06 -0.70
N GLN A 51 -10.50 -15.35 0.10
CA GLN A 51 -11.81 -15.75 0.60
C GLN A 51 -12.80 -14.59 0.44
N PRO A 52 -13.24 -14.26 -0.79
CA PRO A 52 -14.12 -13.12 -1.02
C PRO A 52 -15.49 -13.28 -0.35
N GLU A 53 -15.93 -14.51 -0.13
CA GLU A 53 -17.12 -14.85 0.67
C GLU A 53 -16.99 -14.45 2.15
N VAL A 54 -15.80 -14.15 2.63
CA VAL A 54 -15.53 -13.61 3.96
C VAL A 54 -15.26 -12.12 3.87
N SER A 55 -14.30 -11.71 3.03
CA SER A 55 -13.81 -10.33 2.97
C SER A 55 -14.83 -9.33 2.42
N CYS A 56 -15.82 -9.80 1.65
CA CYS A 56 -16.90 -8.98 1.12
C CYS A 56 -18.18 -9.00 1.98
N HIS A 57 -18.14 -9.65 3.14
CA HIS A 57 -19.33 -9.86 3.98
C HIS A 57 -19.14 -9.33 5.41
N PRO A 58 -19.06 -8.01 5.58
CA PRO A 58 -18.79 -7.39 6.89
C PRO A 58 -19.87 -7.73 7.94
N GLU A 59 -21.10 -8.04 7.53
CA GLU A 59 -22.19 -8.48 8.39
C GLU A 59 -21.89 -9.80 9.09
N THR A 60 -20.94 -10.59 8.58
CA THR A 60 -20.57 -11.88 9.17
C THR A 60 -19.42 -11.81 10.18
N LEU A 61 -18.77 -10.64 10.32
CA LEU A 61 -17.60 -10.48 11.18
C LEU A 61 -17.91 -10.68 12.66
N PHE A 62 -19.12 -10.32 13.07
CA PHE A 62 -19.72 -10.71 14.36
C PHE A 62 -21.26 -10.61 14.29
N GLN A 63 -21.91 -11.32 15.21
CA GLN A 63 -23.38 -11.30 15.30
C GLN A 63 -23.88 -9.93 15.72
N GLY A 64 -24.76 -9.32 14.93
CA GLY A 64 -25.34 -8.01 15.24
C GLY A 64 -24.63 -6.83 14.55
N ALA A 65 -23.62 -7.08 13.70
CA ALA A 65 -22.98 -6.03 12.91
C ALA A 65 -24.02 -5.27 12.06
N ARG A 66 -24.06 -3.93 12.20
CA ARG A 66 -25.04 -3.05 11.51
C ARG A 66 -24.39 -2.00 10.65
N THR A 67 -23.26 -1.47 11.10
CA THR A 67 -22.59 -0.35 10.43
C THR A 67 -21.13 -0.66 10.20
N VAL A 68 -20.65 -0.30 9.04
CA VAL A 68 -19.23 -0.20 8.69
C VAL A 68 -18.85 1.26 8.72
N VAL A 69 -17.92 1.63 9.59
CA VAL A 69 -17.29 2.95 9.64
C VAL A 69 -15.92 2.83 9.01
N SER A 70 -15.68 3.56 7.92
CA SER A 70 -14.37 3.62 7.29
C SER A 70 -13.68 4.93 7.62
N ALA A 71 -12.38 4.86 7.86
CA ALA A 71 -11.56 6.04 8.08
C ALA A 71 -10.28 6.00 7.24
N ALA A 72 -9.75 7.18 6.98
CA ALA A 72 -8.49 7.38 6.29
C ALA A 72 -7.53 8.22 7.15
N LEU A 73 -6.25 7.87 7.10
CA LEU A 73 -5.15 8.62 7.69
C LEU A 73 -4.15 8.95 6.59
N CYS A 74 -3.85 10.23 6.39
CA CYS A 74 -2.93 10.70 5.38
C CYS A 74 -1.47 10.49 5.85
N TYR A 75 -0.71 9.76 5.05
CA TYR A 75 0.70 9.48 5.31
C TYR A 75 1.66 10.35 4.48
N TRP A 76 1.15 11.21 3.59
CA TRP A 76 2.02 12.01 2.75
C TRP A 76 2.93 12.93 3.57
N ALA A 77 4.20 12.85 3.31
CA ALA A 77 5.23 13.76 3.76
C ALA A 77 6.17 14.06 2.59
N GLU A 78 6.81 15.22 2.62
CA GLU A 78 7.80 15.57 1.61
C GLU A 78 9.05 14.73 1.77
N GLY A 79 9.49 14.09 0.67
CA GLY A 79 10.76 13.36 0.61
C GLY A 79 11.84 14.22 -0.05
N GLY A 80 13.06 14.10 0.43
CA GLY A 80 14.24 14.64 -0.23
C GLY A 80 14.68 13.79 -1.42
N GLU A 81 15.76 14.20 -2.07
CA GLU A 81 16.46 13.38 -3.04
C GLU A 81 17.01 12.11 -2.38
N VAL A 82 17.07 11.03 -3.12
CA VAL A 82 17.66 9.77 -2.63
C VAL A 82 19.18 9.92 -2.69
N PRO A 83 19.89 9.79 -1.55
CA PRO A 83 21.35 9.89 -1.56
C PRO A 83 22.00 8.77 -2.39
N PRO A 84 23.18 8.98 -2.96
CA PRO A 84 23.94 7.92 -3.61
C PRO A 84 24.12 6.72 -2.68
N GLY A 85 24.00 5.50 -3.21
CA GLY A 85 24.11 4.26 -2.42
C GLY A 85 22.89 3.96 -1.55
N HIS A 86 21.77 4.66 -1.75
CA HIS A 86 20.50 4.40 -1.07
C HIS A 86 19.44 3.94 -2.03
N GLY A 87 18.46 3.20 -1.49
CA GLY A 87 17.25 2.79 -2.18
C GLY A 87 16.00 3.45 -1.58
N ARG A 88 15.03 3.72 -2.43
CA ARG A 88 13.79 4.41 -2.07
C ARG A 88 12.75 3.46 -1.46
N LEU A 89 12.10 3.91 -0.39
CA LEU A 89 10.91 3.30 0.17
C LEU A 89 9.64 4.07 -0.27
N PRO A 90 8.51 3.40 -0.50
CA PRO A 90 7.25 4.07 -0.79
C PRO A 90 6.74 4.79 0.46
N ARG A 91 6.08 5.93 0.27
CA ARG A 91 5.72 6.84 1.37
C ARG A 91 4.92 6.20 2.49
N TYR A 92 4.05 5.23 2.18
CA TYR A 92 3.21 4.59 3.20
C TYR A 92 3.98 3.75 4.21
N THR A 93 5.26 3.43 3.93
CA THR A 93 6.13 2.63 4.80
C THR A 93 7.16 3.44 5.58
N TRP A 94 7.21 4.76 5.40
CA TRP A 94 8.21 5.61 6.07
C TRP A 94 8.07 5.60 7.59
N PHE A 95 6.85 5.40 8.07
CA PHE A 95 6.50 5.23 9.47
C PHE A 95 5.28 4.31 9.59
N ASP A 96 4.97 3.83 10.78
CA ASP A 96 3.82 2.93 11.00
C ASP A 96 2.50 3.71 11.07
N ALA A 97 2.00 4.11 9.88
CA ALA A 97 0.71 4.76 9.75
C ALA A 97 -0.46 3.82 10.08
N TYR A 98 -0.29 2.51 9.91
CA TYR A 98 -1.33 1.52 10.21
C TYR A 98 -1.54 1.35 11.72
N ALA A 99 -0.48 1.34 12.53
CA ALA A 99 -0.60 1.31 13.99
C ALA A 99 -1.32 2.56 14.50
N THR A 100 -0.93 3.75 14.01
CA THR A 100 -1.60 5.01 14.35
C THR A 100 -3.08 5.01 13.97
N LEU A 101 -3.42 4.51 12.78
CA LEU A 101 -4.82 4.42 12.33
C LEU A 101 -5.62 3.45 13.20
N ARG A 102 -5.04 2.30 13.56
CA ARG A 102 -5.67 1.30 14.43
C ARG A 102 -6.02 1.87 15.79
N GLU A 103 -5.08 2.56 16.43
CA GLU A 103 -5.28 3.23 17.72
C GLU A 103 -6.42 4.26 17.66
N ARG A 104 -6.43 5.10 16.63
CA ARG A 104 -7.46 6.13 16.44
C ARG A 104 -8.85 5.54 16.17
N LEU A 105 -8.92 4.44 15.41
CA LEU A 105 -10.17 3.72 15.16
C LEU A 105 -10.68 3.02 16.43
N ASP A 106 -9.79 2.47 17.24
CA ASP A 106 -10.17 1.91 18.53
C ASP A 106 -10.75 2.99 19.47
N GLY A 107 -10.07 4.14 19.55
CA GLY A 107 -10.59 5.31 20.27
C GLY A 107 -11.94 5.80 19.74
N LEU A 108 -12.19 5.71 18.43
CA LEU A 108 -13.50 6.03 17.85
C LEU A 108 -14.55 4.99 18.27
N GLY A 109 -14.22 3.70 18.23
CA GLY A 109 -15.10 2.62 18.67
C GLY A 109 -15.53 2.78 20.12
N GLN A 110 -14.60 3.12 21.02
CA GLN A 110 -14.90 3.40 22.42
C GLN A 110 -15.89 4.58 22.60
N ARG A 111 -15.78 5.62 21.76
CA ARG A 111 -16.73 6.77 21.80
C ARG A 111 -18.09 6.44 21.22
N LEU A 112 -18.16 5.56 20.24
CA LEU A 112 -19.42 5.10 19.65
C LEU A 112 -20.22 4.23 20.65
N GLY A 113 -19.51 3.48 21.50
CA GLY A 113 -20.09 2.47 22.37
C GLY A 113 -20.53 1.23 21.59
N GLY A 114 -21.22 0.31 22.25
CA GLY A 114 -21.64 -0.95 21.66
C GLY A 114 -20.48 -1.93 21.40
N GLU A 115 -20.77 -3.01 20.69
CA GLU A 115 -19.76 -3.97 20.24
C GLU A 115 -19.13 -3.48 18.92
N TYR A 116 -17.81 -3.62 18.79
CA TYR A 116 -17.11 -3.24 17.57
C TYR A 116 -15.87 -4.08 17.32
N ARG A 117 -15.45 -4.11 16.05
CA ARG A 117 -14.21 -4.74 15.60
C ARG A 117 -13.45 -3.80 14.66
N VAL A 118 -12.19 -3.52 15.01
CA VAL A 118 -11.29 -2.70 14.18
C VAL A 118 -10.51 -3.61 13.22
N LEU A 119 -10.50 -3.25 11.95
CA LEU A 119 -9.83 -3.93 10.86
C LEU A 119 -8.93 -2.91 10.12
N VAL A 120 -7.64 -3.09 10.22
CA VAL A 120 -6.63 -2.28 9.54
C VAL A 120 -5.63 -3.24 8.93
N ASP A 121 -5.43 -3.17 7.62
CA ASP A 121 -4.60 -4.10 6.86
C ASP A 121 -4.98 -5.58 7.15
N ALA A 122 -6.26 -5.88 7.08
CA ALA A 122 -6.82 -7.17 7.48
C ALA A 122 -7.38 -7.96 6.30
N ASN A 123 -7.00 -9.24 6.20
CA ASN A 123 -7.43 -10.13 5.10
C ASN A 123 -8.94 -10.40 5.06
N GLN A 124 -9.64 -10.19 6.18
CA GLN A 124 -11.06 -10.52 6.32
C GLN A 124 -11.99 -9.42 5.80
N HIS A 125 -11.46 -8.32 5.25
CA HIS A 125 -12.29 -7.20 4.85
C HIS A 125 -11.68 -6.41 3.68
N VAL A 126 -12.53 -6.00 2.73
CA VAL A 126 -12.16 -5.14 1.60
C VAL A 126 -12.33 -3.68 2.02
N ASP A 127 -11.30 -3.10 2.60
CA ASP A 127 -11.30 -1.75 3.16
C ASP A 127 -11.58 -0.65 2.12
N ARG A 128 -11.07 -0.81 0.88
CA ARG A 128 -11.32 0.15 -0.22
C ARG A 128 -12.80 0.22 -0.59
N GLU A 129 -13.48 -0.93 -0.63
CA GLU A 129 -14.93 -0.97 -0.90
C GLU A 129 -15.71 -0.32 0.25
N ALA A 130 -15.35 -0.67 1.49
CA ALA A 130 -15.95 -0.04 2.66
C ALA A 130 -15.82 1.49 2.61
N ALA A 131 -14.62 1.99 2.29
CA ALA A 131 -14.32 3.42 2.21
C ALA A 131 -15.07 4.11 1.06
N ALA A 132 -15.21 3.46 -0.10
CA ALA A 132 -16.00 4.00 -1.21
C ALA A 132 -17.49 4.10 -0.85
N ARG A 133 -18.08 3.05 -0.29
CA ARG A 133 -19.49 3.03 0.13
C ARG A 133 -19.81 4.02 1.24
N SER A 134 -18.86 4.28 2.11
CA SER A 134 -19.01 5.24 3.23
C SER A 134 -18.63 6.68 2.85
N GLY A 135 -18.40 6.98 1.57
CA GLY A 135 -18.13 8.33 1.08
C GLY A 135 -16.78 8.91 1.49
N VAL A 136 -15.84 8.06 1.97
CA VAL A 136 -14.47 8.48 2.29
C VAL A 136 -13.69 8.84 1.03
N GLY A 137 -13.95 8.13 -0.07
CA GLY A 137 -13.33 8.39 -1.36
C GLY A 137 -14.01 7.63 -2.50
N PHE A 138 -13.38 7.62 -3.65
CA PHE A 138 -13.82 6.88 -4.84
C PHE A 138 -12.65 6.06 -5.42
N TYR A 139 -12.95 5.04 -6.21
CA TYR A 139 -11.92 4.25 -6.89
C TYR A 139 -11.30 5.00 -8.06
N GLY A 140 -9.99 5.22 -8.01
CA GLY A 140 -9.21 5.74 -9.12
C GLY A 140 -8.95 4.70 -10.21
N LYS A 141 -8.59 5.16 -11.42
CA LYS A 141 -8.15 4.28 -12.52
C LYS A 141 -6.88 3.48 -12.16
N ASN A 142 -6.09 3.96 -11.21
CA ASN A 142 -4.93 3.26 -10.63
C ASN A 142 -5.31 2.26 -9.52
N THR A 143 -6.59 1.97 -9.33
CA THR A 143 -7.15 1.10 -8.29
C THR A 143 -6.98 1.56 -6.84
N MET A 144 -6.37 2.72 -6.61
CA MET A 144 -6.30 3.32 -5.28
C MET A 144 -7.62 3.98 -4.90
N LEU A 145 -7.93 4.05 -3.60
CA LEU A 145 -8.99 4.93 -3.13
C LEU A 145 -8.50 6.38 -3.11
N ILE A 146 -9.25 7.27 -3.71
CA ILE A 146 -8.93 8.71 -3.83
C ILE A 146 -9.89 9.50 -2.97
N THR A 147 -9.38 10.13 -1.91
CA THR A 147 -10.15 11.02 -1.05
C THR A 147 -10.16 12.44 -1.63
N ARG A 148 -11.21 13.21 -1.36
CA ARG A 148 -11.33 14.58 -1.88
C ARG A 148 -10.19 15.50 -1.42
N ARG A 149 -9.72 15.32 -0.20
CA ARG A 149 -8.77 16.24 0.45
C ARG A 149 -7.33 15.76 0.43
N HIS A 150 -7.11 14.46 0.46
CA HIS A 150 -5.76 13.87 0.62
C HIS A 150 -5.35 13.01 -0.58
N GLY A 151 -6.16 13.02 -1.66
CA GLY A 151 -5.89 12.18 -2.80
C GLY A 151 -5.81 10.69 -2.41
N SER A 152 -4.89 9.96 -2.98
CA SER A 152 -4.63 8.56 -2.65
C SER A 152 -3.53 8.36 -1.58
N TRP A 153 -2.96 9.44 -1.04
CA TRP A 153 -1.92 9.39 0.00
C TRP A 153 -2.50 9.08 1.38
N VAL A 154 -3.30 8.02 1.47
CA VAL A 154 -3.98 7.60 2.69
C VAL A 154 -3.87 6.10 2.91
N VAL A 155 -3.66 5.68 4.17
CA VAL A 155 -3.99 4.34 4.63
C VAL A 155 -5.44 4.29 5.06
N LEU A 156 -6.07 3.14 4.89
CA LEU A 156 -7.48 2.90 5.19
C LEU A 156 -7.62 1.94 6.34
N GLY A 157 -8.65 2.15 7.14
CA GLY A 157 -9.09 1.22 8.17
C GLY A 157 -10.60 1.26 8.34
N THR A 158 -11.11 0.21 8.90
CA THR A 158 -12.54 -0.01 9.07
C THR A 158 -12.84 -0.42 10.49
N LEU A 159 -13.95 0.08 11.00
CA LEU A 159 -14.56 -0.33 12.25
C LEU A 159 -15.96 -0.85 11.91
N VAL A 160 -16.23 -2.12 12.21
CA VAL A 160 -17.58 -2.71 12.10
C VAL A 160 -18.21 -2.71 13.47
N THR A 161 -19.47 -2.23 13.59
CA THR A 161 -20.15 -2.08 14.89
C THR A 161 -21.64 -2.48 14.82
N ASP A 162 -22.19 -2.83 15.96
CA ASP A 162 -23.64 -3.04 16.14
C ASP A 162 -24.41 -1.72 16.34
N VAL A 163 -23.72 -0.61 16.51
CA VAL A 163 -24.31 0.71 16.61
C VAL A 163 -24.82 1.16 15.25
N GLU A 164 -26.09 1.55 15.19
CA GLU A 164 -26.69 2.10 13.97
C GLU A 164 -26.30 3.58 13.80
N LEU A 165 -25.62 3.87 12.69
CA LEU A 165 -25.20 5.23 12.33
C LEU A 165 -25.90 5.67 11.04
N GLU A 166 -26.10 6.99 10.90
CA GLU A 166 -26.58 7.59 9.67
C GLU A 166 -25.56 7.36 8.55
N PRO A 167 -25.95 6.71 7.44
CA PRO A 167 -25.02 6.48 6.32
C PRO A 167 -24.52 7.79 5.71
N THR A 168 -23.23 7.82 5.38
CA THR A 168 -22.65 8.90 4.59
C THR A 168 -22.81 8.56 3.10
N PRO A 169 -23.35 9.45 2.26
CA PRO A 169 -23.49 9.13 0.84
C PRO A 169 -22.12 8.93 0.19
N PRO A 170 -22.02 8.02 -0.79
CA PRO A 170 -20.81 7.84 -1.59
C PRO A 170 -20.33 9.16 -2.19
N LEU A 171 -19.03 9.29 -2.37
CA LEU A 171 -18.44 10.50 -2.96
C LEU A 171 -18.73 10.54 -4.47
N ASP A 172 -19.50 11.57 -4.89
CA ASP A 172 -19.74 11.86 -6.31
C ASP A 172 -18.48 12.51 -6.92
N ALA A 173 -17.57 11.69 -7.40
CA ALA A 173 -16.34 12.09 -8.07
C ALA A 173 -15.73 10.89 -8.81
N ASP A 174 -14.95 11.20 -9.85
CA ASP A 174 -14.22 10.20 -10.64
C ASP A 174 -12.92 10.80 -11.24
N CYS A 175 -12.22 10.00 -12.02
CA CYS A 175 -11.02 10.43 -12.74
C CYS A 175 -11.30 11.15 -14.06
N GLY A 176 -12.54 11.22 -14.52
CA GLY A 176 -12.89 11.80 -15.83
C GLY A 176 -12.08 11.18 -16.98
N SER A 177 -11.59 12.03 -17.86
CA SER A 177 -10.74 11.62 -19.01
C SER A 177 -9.27 11.42 -18.66
N CYS A 178 -8.82 11.65 -17.42
CA CYS A 178 -7.42 11.52 -17.02
C CYS A 178 -6.89 10.08 -17.15
N THR A 179 -5.70 9.92 -17.74
CA THR A 179 -5.01 8.63 -17.96
C THR A 179 -3.56 8.63 -17.47
N LEU A 180 -3.12 9.69 -16.76
CA LEU A 180 -1.71 9.87 -16.39
C LEU A 180 -1.10 8.67 -15.63
N CYS A 181 -1.85 8.03 -14.74
CA CYS A 181 -1.35 6.87 -14.00
C CYS A 181 -1.18 5.62 -14.88
N ILE A 182 -1.98 5.49 -15.93
CA ILE A 182 -1.88 4.41 -16.93
C ILE A 182 -0.64 4.65 -17.79
N GLU A 183 -0.48 5.85 -18.32
CA GLU A 183 0.65 6.26 -19.16
C GLU A 183 1.99 6.22 -18.43
N ALA A 184 2.00 6.55 -17.13
CA ALA A 184 3.21 6.55 -16.31
C ALA A 184 3.62 5.17 -15.81
N CYS A 185 2.74 4.15 -15.88
CA CYS A 185 3.07 2.81 -15.41
C CYS A 185 4.09 2.15 -16.35
N PRO A 186 5.36 1.96 -15.94
CA PRO A 186 6.42 1.54 -16.87
C PRO A 186 6.24 0.10 -17.36
N THR A 187 5.44 -0.69 -16.66
CA THR A 187 5.20 -2.11 -16.97
C THR A 187 3.81 -2.37 -17.57
N GLY A 188 2.97 -1.33 -17.70
CA GLY A 188 1.60 -1.45 -18.21
C GLY A 188 0.69 -2.28 -17.30
N ALA A 189 0.96 -2.33 -15.98
CA ALA A 189 0.11 -3.05 -15.02
C ALA A 189 -1.31 -2.47 -14.90
N LEU A 190 -1.56 -1.28 -15.46
CA LEU A 190 -2.81 -0.51 -15.42
C LEU A 190 -3.43 -0.30 -16.80
N ASP A 191 -3.17 -1.19 -17.77
CA ASP A 191 -3.66 -1.04 -19.15
C ASP A 191 -5.20 -0.98 -19.25
N GLU A 192 -5.91 -1.58 -18.29
CA GLU A 192 -7.36 -1.49 -18.16
C GLU A 192 -7.71 -0.55 -16.99
N PRO A 193 -8.41 0.60 -17.24
CA PRO A 193 -8.76 1.56 -16.19
C PRO A 193 -9.50 0.92 -15.00
N GLY A 194 -8.97 1.08 -13.78
CA GLY A 194 -9.57 0.50 -12.57
C GLY A 194 -9.32 -1.02 -12.40
N VAL A 195 -8.45 -1.59 -13.22
CA VAL A 195 -8.01 -2.99 -13.11
C VAL A 195 -6.49 -3.01 -13.01
N LEU A 196 -5.98 -3.70 -12.00
CA LEU A 196 -4.55 -3.93 -11.83
C LEU A 196 -4.21 -5.37 -12.19
N ASP A 197 -3.24 -5.54 -13.08
CA ASP A 197 -2.56 -6.81 -13.29
C ASP A 197 -1.34 -6.89 -12.37
N ALA A 198 -1.45 -7.65 -11.28
CA ALA A 198 -0.37 -7.79 -10.31
C ALA A 198 0.87 -8.47 -10.91
N THR A 199 0.71 -9.33 -11.92
CA THR A 199 1.84 -10.01 -12.57
C THR A 199 2.78 -9.04 -13.28
N ARG A 200 2.33 -7.80 -13.52
CA ARG A 200 3.09 -6.72 -14.15
C ARG A 200 3.42 -5.58 -13.16
N CYS A 201 2.88 -5.61 -11.94
CA CYS A 201 3.03 -4.51 -10.98
C CYS A 201 4.37 -4.56 -10.23
N LEU A 202 5.16 -3.50 -10.31
CA LEU A 202 6.44 -3.38 -9.61
C LEU A 202 6.28 -3.54 -8.09
N SER A 203 5.21 -2.97 -7.51
CA SER A 203 4.92 -3.13 -6.08
C SER A 203 4.72 -4.59 -5.68
N TYR A 204 4.04 -5.39 -6.51
CA TYR A 204 3.90 -6.81 -6.29
C TYR A 204 5.27 -7.51 -6.32
N TRP A 205 6.09 -7.25 -7.33
CA TRP A 205 7.37 -7.94 -7.51
C TRP A 205 8.36 -7.67 -6.39
N THR A 206 8.34 -6.49 -5.78
CA THR A 206 9.19 -6.22 -4.60
C THR A 206 8.77 -7.03 -3.36
N GLN A 207 7.55 -7.57 -3.33
CA GLN A 207 6.96 -8.33 -2.23
C GLN A 207 6.81 -9.83 -2.53
N ALA A 208 6.94 -10.24 -3.80
CA ALA A 208 6.77 -11.62 -4.24
C ALA A 208 7.90 -12.55 -3.77
N SER A 209 7.61 -13.86 -3.69
CA SER A 209 8.55 -14.88 -3.24
C SER A 209 9.57 -15.33 -4.30
N GLY A 210 9.31 -15.03 -5.58
CA GLY A 210 10.16 -15.45 -6.71
C GLY A 210 11.20 -14.43 -7.12
N PRO A 211 11.93 -14.71 -8.21
CA PRO A 211 12.79 -13.73 -8.87
C PRO A 211 11.94 -12.60 -9.45
N ILE A 212 12.47 -11.37 -9.40
CA ILE A 212 11.90 -10.26 -10.15
C ILE A 212 12.19 -10.53 -11.64
N PRO A 213 11.17 -10.54 -12.54
CA PRO A 213 11.41 -10.73 -13.96
C PRO A 213 12.44 -9.73 -14.49
N GLU A 214 13.33 -10.20 -15.36
CA GLU A 214 14.44 -9.39 -15.83
C GLU A 214 13.98 -8.11 -16.53
N GLU A 215 12.90 -8.19 -17.31
CA GLU A 215 12.27 -7.06 -17.99
C GLU A 215 11.74 -5.96 -17.05
N TYR A 216 11.54 -6.24 -15.75
CA TYR A 216 11.05 -5.26 -14.78
C TYR A 216 12.15 -4.72 -13.87
N ARG A 217 13.35 -5.33 -13.85
CA ARG A 217 14.43 -4.92 -12.94
C ARG A 217 14.91 -3.49 -13.20
N ALA A 218 15.06 -3.13 -14.48
CA ALA A 218 15.45 -1.77 -14.84
C ALA A 218 14.37 -0.73 -14.48
N GLU A 219 13.09 -1.09 -14.64
CA GLU A 219 11.95 -0.22 -14.37
C GLU A 219 11.74 0.09 -12.86
N LEU A 220 12.32 -0.72 -11.98
CA LEU A 220 12.32 -0.44 -10.54
C LEU A 220 13.16 0.80 -10.19
N GLY A 221 14.17 1.15 -11.00
CA GLY A 221 15.07 2.26 -10.66
C GLY A 221 15.72 2.05 -9.29
N ASP A 222 15.64 3.08 -8.45
CA ASP A 222 16.15 3.06 -7.07
C ASP A 222 15.17 2.48 -6.03
N GLN A 223 14.00 2.00 -6.45
CA GLN A 223 12.98 1.49 -5.53
C GLN A 223 13.39 0.12 -4.96
N VAL A 224 13.47 0.00 -3.65
CA VAL A 224 13.77 -1.26 -2.96
C VAL A 224 12.52 -1.97 -2.44
N TYR A 225 11.39 -1.27 -2.41
CA TYR A 225 10.12 -1.81 -1.94
C TYR A 225 8.95 -0.98 -2.47
N GLY A 226 7.81 -1.62 -2.81
CA GLY A 226 6.63 -0.93 -3.28
C GLY A 226 6.87 -0.11 -4.56
N CYS A 227 5.89 0.71 -4.91
CA CYS A 227 5.99 1.63 -6.06
C CYS A 227 4.91 2.72 -5.94
N ASP A 228 5.32 3.99 -5.97
CA ASP A 228 4.42 5.14 -5.87
C ASP A 228 4.16 5.84 -7.22
N ILE A 229 4.72 5.37 -8.35
CA ILE A 229 4.68 6.05 -9.65
C ILE A 229 3.25 6.47 -10.06
N CYS A 230 2.27 5.57 -9.93
CA CYS A 230 0.89 5.89 -10.30
C CYS A 230 0.22 6.89 -9.35
N GLN A 231 0.73 7.07 -8.14
CA GLN A 231 0.28 8.07 -7.18
C GLN A 231 0.99 9.41 -7.39
N ASP A 232 2.29 9.41 -7.68
CA ASP A 232 3.10 10.63 -7.91
C ASP A 232 2.57 11.47 -9.07
N VAL A 233 2.04 10.84 -10.13
CA VAL A 233 1.48 11.55 -11.29
C VAL A 233 0.01 11.94 -11.13
N CYS A 234 -0.66 11.49 -10.07
CA CYS A 234 -2.10 11.68 -9.91
C CYS A 234 -2.46 13.15 -9.60
N PRO A 235 -3.30 13.82 -10.41
CA PRO A 235 -3.68 15.21 -10.16
C PRO A 235 -4.44 15.42 -8.84
N TRP A 236 -5.15 14.41 -8.35
CA TRP A 236 -5.85 14.45 -7.07
C TRP A 236 -4.90 14.56 -5.87
N ASN A 237 -3.64 14.17 -6.04
CA ASN A 237 -2.61 14.21 -5.00
C ASN A 237 -1.98 15.61 -4.85
N ARG A 238 -1.95 16.41 -5.92
CA ARG A 238 -1.30 17.74 -5.91
C ARG A 238 -1.83 18.68 -4.83
N GLY A 239 -3.10 18.53 -4.45
CA GLY A 239 -3.72 19.37 -3.41
C GLY A 239 -3.10 19.14 -2.03
N VAL A 240 -2.89 17.90 -1.61
CA VAL A 240 -2.27 17.57 -0.32
C VAL A 240 -0.77 17.84 -0.35
N GLU A 241 -0.10 17.55 -1.46
CA GLU A 241 1.32 17.83 -1.65
C GLU A 241 1.63 19.31 -1.43
N LYS A 242 0.86 20.22 -2.06
CA LYS A 242 1.01 21.66 -1.86
C LYS A 242 0.71 22.12 -0.43
N ARG A 243 -0.29 21.52 0.24
CA ARG A 243 -0.63 21.92 1.62
C ARG A 243 0.38 21.45 2.65
N ARG A 244 1.05 20.36 2.38
CA ARG A 244 2.05 19.75 3.28
C ARG A 244 3.50 19.99 2.83
N ALA A 245 3.72 20.74 1.73
CA ALA A 245 5.05 21.13 1.30
C ALA A 245 5.82 21.84 2.43
N GLY A 246 7.08 21.49 2.63
CA GLY A 246 7.92 21.97 3.71
C GLY A 246 7.62 21.36 5.09
N GLN A 247 6.63 20.50 5.23
CA GLN A 247 6.41 19.77 6.49
C GLN A 247 7.37 18.58 6.55
N ALA A 248 8.21 18.55 7.59
CA ALA A 248 9.06 17.40 7.84
C ALA A 248 8.23 16.12 8.04
N PRO A 249 8.74 14.97 7.59
CA PRO A 249 8.12 13.68 7.92
C PRO A 249 8.13 13.46 9.45
N PRO A 250 7.27 12.57 9.96
CA PRO A 250 7.29 12.21 11.37
C PRO A 250 8.68 11.77 11.84
N GLU A 251 8.96 11.96 13.13
CA GLU A 251 10.22 11.50 13.73
C GLU A 251 10.39 9.99 13.52
N GLY A 252 11.59 9.57 13.11
CA GLY A 252 11.90 8.18 12.80
C GLY A 252 11.42 7.71 11.41
N ALA A 253 10.86 8.59 10.59
CA ALA A 253 10.51 8.23 9.22
C ALA A 253 11.76 7.92 8.38
N GLU A 254 11.71 6.84 7.61
CA GLU A 254 12.78 6.38 6.71
C GLU A 254 12.32 6.45 5.25
N PRO A 255 12.55 7.55 4.52
CA PRO A 255 12.18 7.67 3.09
C PRO A 255 13.06 6.84 2.16
N ASN A 256 14.26 6.52 2.59
CA ASN A 256 15.23 5.70 1.86
C ASN A 256 16.07 4.89 2.84
N VAL A 257 16.75 3.88 2.34
CA VAL A 257 17.59 2.96 3.11
C VAL A 257 18.96 2.82 2.46
N SER A 258 20.00 2.68 3.27
CA SER A 258 21.35 2.36 2.80
C SER A 258 21.36 0.96 2.16
N LEU A 259 21.78 0.87 0.90
CA LEU A 259 21.91 -0.42 0.20
C LEU A 259 23.01 -1.27 0.85
N VAL A 260 24.07 -0.64 1.35
CA VAL A 260 25.14 -1.30 2.11
C VAL A 260 24.56 -1.96 3.36
N ASP A 261 23.79 -1.20 4.17
CA ASP A 261 23.20 -1.74 5.39
C ASP A 261 22.28 -2.93 5.11
N TRP A 262 21.45 -2.86 4.07
CA TRP A 262 20.55 -3.96 3.72
C TRP A 262 21.27 -5.22 3.23
N LEU A 263 22.39 -5.04 2.54
CA LEU A 263 23.18 -6.14 2.01
C LEU A 263 24.16 -6.72 3.06
N GLU A 264 24.61 -5.94 4.04
CA GLU A 264 25.60 -6.38 5.04
C GLU A 264 25.02 -6.76 6.40
N ALA A 265 23.86 -6.21 6.77
CA ALA A 265 23.23 -6.50 8.07
C ALA A 265 23.02 -7.99 8.30
N ASP A 266 23.03 -8.41 9.57
CA ASP A 266 22.51 -9.73 9.94
C ASP A 266 21.06 -9.91 9.49
N GLY A 267 20.72 -11.12 8.98
CA GLY A 267 19.39 -11.36 8.42
C GLY A 267 18.27 -11.23 9.44
N ALA A 268 18.47 -11.67 10.67
CA ALA A 268 17.46 -11.58 11.72
C ALA A 268 17.28 -10.12 12.19
N GLU A 269 18.36 -9.34 12.20
CA GLU A 269 18.28 -7.91 12.49
C GLU A 269 17.51 -7.16 11.38
N LEU A 270 17.83 -7.43 10.12
CA LEU A 270 17.15 -6.82 8.97
C LEU A 270 15.65 -7.12 9.00
N ALA A 271 15.28 -8.39 9.20
CA ALA A 271 13.89 -8.81 9.30
C ALA A 271 13.14 -8.12 10.45
N ARG A 272 13.79 -7.97 11.62
CA ARG A 272 13.19 -7.30 12.78
C ARG A 272 13.02 -5.79 12.57
N ARG A 273 14.03 -5.10 11.99
CA ARG A 273 14.00 -3.66 11.76
C ARG A 273 12.96 -3.26 10.74
N TYR A 274 12.72 -4.12 9.75
CA TYR A 274 11.81 -3.86 8.63
C TYR A 274 10.59 -4.78 8.63
N ASP A 275 10.12 -5.24 9.79
CA ASP A 275 8.94 -6.09 9.96
C ASP A 275 7.64 -5.45 9.46
N ARG A 276 7.61 -4.10 9.35
CA ARG A 276 6.54 -3.33 8.73
C ARG A 276 6.46 -3.52 7.20
N LEU A 277 7.53 -4.03 6.58
CA LEU A 277 7.57 -4.32 5.14
C LEU A 277 7.19 -5.78 4.92
N PHE A 278 6.02 -6.01 4.33
CA PHE A 278 5.60 -7.38 4.04
C PHE A 278 6.53 -8.04 3.03
N VAL A 279 7.19 -9.10 3.44
CA VAL A 279 7.85 -10.08 2.57
C VAL A 279 7.48 -11.49 3.02
N PRO A 280 7.44 -12.50 2.11
CA PRO A 280 7.01 -13.84 2.46
C PRO A 280 7.79 -14.41 3.64
N ARG A 281 7.08 -14.82 4.69
CA ARG A 281 7.64 -15.36 5.94
C ARG A 281 8.60 -14.44 6.68
N ASN A 282 8.54 -13.14 6.42
CA ASN A 282 9.49 -12.13 6.92
C ASN A 282 10.96 -12.52 6.64
N ASP A 283 11.20 -13.14 5.46
CA ASP A 283 12.53 -13.61 5.07
C ASP A 283 13.33 -12.44 4.44
N PRO A 284 14.44 -12.02 5.07
CA PRO A 284 15.23 -10.87 4.64
C PRO A 284 15.86 -11.03 3.25
N ARG A 285 15.94 -12.25 2.72
CA ARG A 285 16.49 -12.47 1.37
C ARG A 285 15.73 -11.69 0.29
N TYR A 286 14.42 -11.45 0.47
CA TYR A 286 13.65 -10.68 -0.50
C TYR A 286 13.99 -9.19 -0.45
N LEU A 287 14.29 -8.65 0.72
CA LEU A 287 14.80 -7.27 0.85
C LEU A 287 16.18 -7.15 0.20
N ARG A 288 17.07 -8.11 0.42
CA ARG A 288 18.40 -8.16 -0.20
C ARG A 288 18.31 -8.30 -1.72
N ARG A 289 17.41 -9.16 -2.22
CA ARG A 289 17.11 -9.26 -3.65
C ARG A 289 16.76 -7.89 -4.25
N ASN A 290 15.87 -7.15 -3.59
CA ASN A 290 15.45 -5.83 -4.06
C ASN A 290 16.62 -4.82 -3.99
N ALA A 291 17.42 -4.86 -2.93
CA ALA A 291 18.60 -4.02 -2.79
C ALA A 291 19.64 -4.26 -3.89
N LEU A 292 19.85 -5.53 -4.31
CA LEU A 292 20.72 -5.86 -5.44
C LEU A 292 20.22 -5.25 -6.74
N VAL A 293 18.90 -5.29 -7.00
CA VAL A 293 18.33 -4.63 -8.20
C VAL A 293 18.53 -3.11 -8.14
N ALA A 294 18.23 -2.48 -7.00
CA ALA A 294 18.44 -1.04 -6.83
C ALA A 294 19.91 -0.66 -6.97
N LEU A 295 20.84 -1.47 -6.47
CA LEU A 295 22.29 -1.27 -6.63
C LEU A 295 22.69 -1.26 -8.11
N GLY A 296 22.20 -2.23 -8.90
CA GLY A 296 22.46 -2.29 -10.34
C GLY A 296 21.90 -1.11 -11.12
N ASN A 297 20.79 -0.50 -10.66
CA ASN A 297 20.16 0.64 -11.31
C ASN A 297 20.75 1.99 -10.89
N ALA A 298 20.96 2.19 -9.60
CA ALA A 298 21.39 3.48 -9.04
C ALA A 298 22.92 3.65 -9.04
N GLY A 299 23.65 2.59 -9.31
CA GLY A 299 25.11 2.56 -9.16
C GLY A 299 25.55 2.35 -7.71
N GLY A 300 26.81 2.00 -7.50
CA GLY A 300 27.39 1.77 -6.19
C GLY A 300 28.63 0.88 -6.26
N ASP A 301 29.06 0.37 -5.09
CA ASP A 301 30.23 -0.49 -5.01
C ASP A 301 29.92 -1.90 -5.56
N PRO A 302 30.57 -2.34 -6.67
CA PRO A 302 30.38 -3.66 -7.23
C PRO A 302 30.70 -4.80 -6.24
N ALA A 303 31.62 -4.57 -5.28
CA ALA A 303 32.01 -5.57 -4.29
C ALA A 303 30.82 -6.05 -3.44
N LEU A 304 29.78 -5.22 -3.27
CA LEU A 304 28.54 -5.62 -2.59
C LEU A 304 27.80 -6.73 -3.37
N ALA A 305 27.71 -6.60 -4.70
CA ALA A 305 27.08 -7.59 -5.55
C ALA A 305 27.96 -8.82 -5.77
N GLU A 306 29.29 -8.67 -5.87
CA GLU A 306 30.24 -9.77 -6.08
C GLU A 306 30.09 -10.85 -4.99
N ARG A 307 29.93 -10.47 -3.73
CA ARG A 307 29.70 -11.41 -2.61
C ARG A 307 28.43 -12.24 -2.79
N TYR A 308 27.40 -11.68 -3.40
CA TYR A 308 26.15 -12.38 -3.63
C TYR A 308 26.14 -13.19 -4.93
N ALA A 309 27.01 -12.87 -5.89
CA ALA A 309 27.22 -13.68 -7.09
C ALA A 309 27.82 -15.06 -6.76
N GLU A 310 28.50 -15.18 -5.60
CA GLU A 310 29.03 -16.45 -5.07
C GLU A 310 28.07 -17.11 -4.06
N SER A 311 26.87 -16.56 -3.84
CA SER A 311 25.91 -17.09 -2.86
C SER A 311 25.37 -18.46 -3.25
N ASP A 312 25.16 -19.33 -2.26
CA ASP A 312 24.44 -20.60 -2.43
C ASP A 312 22.95 -20.39 -2.71
N ASP A 313 22.38 -19.23 -2.34
CA ASP A 313 21.00 -18.87 -2.65
C ASP A 313 20.86 -18.46 -4.13
N PRO A 314 20.20 -19.29 -4.97
CA PRO A 314 20.07 -19.00 -6.40
C PRO A 314 19.32 -17.72 -6.70
N LEU A 315 18.37 -17.31 -5.82
CA LEU A 315 17.63 -16.07 -5.96
C LEU A 315 18.57 -14.86 -5.85
N LEU A 316 19.42 -14.84 -4.82
CA LEU A 316 20.35 -13.73 -4.60
C LEU A 316 21.45 -13.72 -5.64
N ARG A 317 21.98 -14.88 -6.02
CA ARG A 317 23.01 -15.00 -7.07
C ARG A 317 22.53 -14.44 -8.40
N GLU A 318 21.35 -14.84 -8.87
CA GLU A 318 20.78 -14.36 -10.14
C GLU A 318 20.67 -12.81 -10.19
N HIS A 319 20.19 -12.21 -9.08
CA HIS A 319 20.02 -10.75 -9.03
C HIS A 319 21.36 -10.01 -8.86
N ALA A 320 22.34 -10.62 -8.20
CA ALA A 320 23.69 -10.09 -8.09
C ALA A 320 24.43 -10.11 -9.44
N GLU A 321 24.33 -11.20 -10.20
CA GLU A 321 24.91 -11.31 -11.56
C GLU A 321 24.31 -10.24 -12.48
N TRP A 322 22.99 -10.03 -12.42
CA TRP A 322 22.32 -8.97 -13.15
C TRP A 322 22.81 -7.57 -12.74
N ALA A 323 22.95 -7.31 -11.45
CA ALA A 323 23.44 -6.03 -10.92
C ALA A 323 24.87 -5.76 -11.39
N LEU A 324 25.76 -6.77 -11.34
CA LEU A 324 27.14 -6.66 -11.81
C LEU A 324 27.23 -6.36 -13.31
N ALA A 325 26.39 -6.99 -14.14
CA ALA A 325 26.34 -6.68 -15.57
C ALA A 325 26.00 -5.20 -15.81
N ARG A 326 24.96 -4.70 -15.12
CA ARG A 326 24.55 -3.29 -15.19
C ARG A 326 25.63 -2.31 -14.74
N LEU A 327 26.34 -2.62 -13.63
CA LEU A 327 27.39 -1.77 -13.08
C LEU A 327 28.65 -1.69 -13.96
N ARG A 328 28.86 -2.72 -14.82
CA ARG A 328 29.98 -2.71 -15.79
C ARG A 328 29.67 -1.90 -17.04
N ASP A 329 28.38 -1.76 -17.36
CA ASP A 329 27.91 -1.04 -18.56
C ASP A 329 27.65 0.45 -18.31
N ALA A 330 27.68 0.91 -17.03
CA ALA A 330 27.43 2.28 -16.59
C ALA A 330 28.74 3.08 -16.47
#